data_5c1328f227e3f1c3282cdfe87d85bd96
#
_entry.id   5c1328f227e3f1c3282cdfe87d85bd96
#
_cell.length_a   1.000
_cell.length_b   1.000
_cell.length_c   1.000
_cell.angle_alpha   90.00
_cell.angle_beta   90.00
_cell.angle_gamma   90.00
#
_symmetry.space_group_name_H-M   'P 1'
#
loop_
_entity.id
_entity.type
_entity.pdbx_description
1 polymer ?
#
loop_
_entity_poly.entity_id
_entity_poly.type
_entity_poly.pdbx_seq_one_letter_code
_entity_poly.pdbx_strand_id
1 'polypeptide(L)'
;MNATAGLAATVVLAGAAVAFASPANAADFSGTYTPNGPGMTSTWVVTPCGPDCARIADSSGWTADAHPWNGLWRFVVDLPDGTKCNNDGVLPGTVTFKVDASRQDGTFTTTNPAISCRWGLAPGYAHPIFFTLTRI
;
A
#
# COMPACT_ATOMS: atom_id res chain seq x y z
N MET A 1 -6.63 -52.89 26.39
CA MET A 1 -6.38 -52.62 26.13
C MET A 1 -5.98 -51.75 25.44
N ASN A 2 -5.63 -51.30 25.25
CA ASN A 2 -5.35 -50.68 24.44
C ASN A 2 -5.55 -49.42 24.10
N ALA A 3 -5.95 -48.93 24.31
CA ALA A 3 -6.37 -47.80 24.07
C ALA A 3 -5.40 -46.88 23.74
N THR A 4 -4.90 -46.68 24.03
CA THR A 4 -3.84 -45.96 23.81
C THR A 4 -3.69 -45.17 22.73
N ALA A 5 -4.06 -45.33 22.09
CA ALA A 5 -3.82 -44.77 21.00
C ALA A 5 -4.00 -43.35 20.93
N GLY A 6 -4.66 -43.07 20.56
CA GLY A 6 -4.95 -41.82 20.28
C GLY A 6 -4.13 -40.70 20.53
N LEU A 7 -3.86 -40.71 21.40
CA LEU A 7 -3.18 -39.71 21.73
C LEU A 7 -2.40 -39.03 20.84
N ALA A 8 -1.75 -39.48 20.52
CA ALA A 8 -0.81 -38.98 19.72
C ALA A 8 -1.26 -37.91 18.85
N ALA A 9 -1.95 -38.19 18.27
CA ALA A 9 -2.37 -37.30 17.32
C ALA A 9 -2.38 -35.94 17.75
N THR A 10 -2.91 -35.82 18.61
CA THR A 10 -3.06 -34.59 18.97
C THR A 10 -2.04 -33.71 18.82
N VAL A 11 -1.24 -33.92 19.40
CA VAL A 11 -0.22 -33.16 19.40
C VAL A 11 0.08 -32.51 18.21
N VAL A 12 0.25 -33.17 17.44
CA VAL A 12 0.59 -32.73 16.28
C VAL A 12 0.00 -31.52 15.93
N LEU A 13 -1.08 -31.47 16.02
CA LEU A 13 -1.67 -30.41 15.62
C LEU A 13 -1.23 -29.28 16.16
N ALA A 14 -1.08 -29.34 17.16
CA ALA A 14 -0.66 -28.29 17.89
C ALA A 14 0.48 -27.72 17.17
N GLY A 15 1.30 -28.51 17.02
CA GLY A 15 2.48 -28.04 16.49
C GLY A 15 2.18 -27.27 15.30
N ALA A 16 1.46 -27.76 14.62
CA ALA A 16 1.20 -27.11 13.41
C ALA A 16 0.91 -25.70 13.64
N ALA A 17 0.11 -25.50 14.40
CA ALA A 17 -0.31 -24.23 14.61
C ALA A 17 0.80 -23.33 14.79
N VAL A 18 1.58 -23.65 15.50
CA VAL A 18 2.59 -22.83 15.77
C VAL A 18 3.34 -22.38 14.68
N ALA A 19 3.60 -23.21 13.95
CA ALA A 19 4.40 -22.91 12.90
C ALA A 19 4.07 -21.62 12.31
N PHE A 20 3.13 -21.14 12.66
CA PHE A 20 2.76 -20.07 11.92
C PHE A 20 3.00 -18.86 12.47
N ALA A 21 3.66 -18.84 13.31
CA ALA A 21 3.96 -17.64 13.85
C ALA A 21 4.59 -16.93 12.74
N SER A 22 3.96 -16.38 11.94
CA SER A 22 4.60 -15.69 10.90
C SER A 22 5.19 -14.43 11.35
N PRO A 23 6.07 -13.93 10.65
CA PRO A 23 6.75 -12.70 10.93
C PRO A 23 5.75 -11.57 10.90
N ALA A 24 6.10 -10.52 11.45
CA ALA A 24 5.25 -9.37 11.49
C ALA A 24 4.93 -8.95 10.08
N ASN A 25 3.73 -9.02 9.75
CA ASN A 25 3.29 -8.64 8.43
C ASN A 25 2.53 -7.34 8.49
N ALA A 26 2.30 -6.75 7.36
CA ALA A 26 1.46 -5.58 7.26
C ALA A 26 0.05 -5.94 7.69
N ALA A 27 -0.63 -5.05 8.36
CA ALA A 27 -2.02 -5.26 8.75
C ALA A 27 -2.89 -5.33 7.50
N ASP A 28 -4.05 -5.96 7.64
CA ASP A 28 -4.95 -6.09 6.50
C ASP A 28 -5.29 -4.74 5.92
N PHE A 29 -5.26 -4.67 4.60
CA PHE A 29 -5.57 -3.46 3.89
C PHE A 29 -6.71 -3.79 2.92
N SER A 30 -7.92 -3.49 3.33
CA SER A 30 -9.10 -3.71 2.50
C SER A 30 -10.22 -2.77 2.95
N GLY A 31 -11.08 -2.41 2.05
CA GLY A 31 -12.19 -1.51 2.33
C GLY A 31 -12.19 -0.30 1.42
N THR A 32 -13.01 0.65 1.71
CA THR A 32 -13.12 1.89 0.94
C THR A 32 -12.54 3.03 1.76
N TYR A 33 -11.68 3.80 1.15
CA TYR A 33 -10.97 4.87 1.85
C TYR A 33 -10.97 6.15 1.04
N THR A 34 -10.94 7.26 1.75
CA THR A 34 -10.66 8.56 1.15
C THR A 34 -9.25 8.95 1.58
N PRO A 35 -8.30 9.01 0.68
CA PRO A 35 -6.99 9.53 1.02
C PRO A 35 -7.05 11.05 1.12
N ASN A 36 -6.43 11.57 2.16
CA ASN A 36 -6.42 13.00 2.42
C ASN A 36 -5.00 13.51 2.43
N GLY A 37 -4.64 14.24 1.42
CA GLY A 37 -3.31 14.81 1.27
C GLY A 37 -3.26 15.76 0.10
N PRO A 38 -2.14 16.40 -0.14
CA PRO A 38 -2.02 17.39 -1.21
C PRO A 38 -2.36 16.78 -2.58
N GLY A 39 -3.31 17.38 -3.27
CA GLY A 39 -3.70 16.92 -4.60
C GLY A 39 -4.50 15.64 -4.63
N MET A 40 -4.88 15.10 -3.50
CA MET A 40 -5.66 13.86 -3.45
C MET A 40 -7.14 14.21 -3.35
N THR A 41 -7.90 13.83 -4.37
CA THR A 41 -9.34 14.14 -4.40
C THR A 41 -10.17 12.91 -4.75
N SER A 42 -9.57 11.74 -4.78
CA SER A 42 -10.26 10.52 -5.21
C SER A 42 -10.58 9.61 -4.03
N THR A 43 -11.22 8.51 -4.33
CA THR A 43 -11.57 7.47 -3.36
C THR A 43 -10.89 6.18 -3.80
N TRP A 44 -10.43 5.40 -2.84
CA TRP A 44 -9.81 4.11 -3.11
C TRP A 44 -10.71 2.99 -2.64
N VAL A 45 -10.92 2.01 -3.51
CA VAL A 45 -11.54 0.74 -3.12
C VAL A 45 -10.41 -0.27 -3.10
N VAL A 46 -10.19 -0.89 -1.97
CA VAL A 46 -9.09 -1.82 -1.78
C VAL A 46 -9.65 -3.21 -1.55
N THR A 47 -9.27 -4.15 -2.39
CA THR A 47 -9.75 -5.53 -2.31
C THR A 47 -8.57 -6.49 -2.28
N PRO A 48 -8.73 -7.64 -1.65
CA PRO A 48 -7.66 -8.64 -1.68
C PRO A 48 -7.45 -9.16 -3.10
N CYS A 49 -6.22 -9.42 -3.45
CA CYS A 49 -5.90 -10.03 -4.73
C CYS A 49 -5.05 -11.28 -4.58
N GLY A 50 -5.05 -11.85 -3.41
CA GLY A 50 -4.29 -13.07 -3.12
C GLY A 50 -3.52 -12.88 -1.83
N PRO A 51 -2.77 -13.89 -1.41
CA PRO A 51 -1.94 -13.75 -0.22
C PRO A 51 -0.98 -12.58 -0.40
N ASP A 52 -0.91 -11.75 0.60
CA ASP A 52 0.01 -10.61 0.57
C ASP A 52 -0.20 -9.72 -0.66
N CYS A 53 -1.41 -9.56 -1.06
CA CYS A 53 -1.77 -8.70 -2.18
C CYS A 53 -3.03 -7.90 -1.86
N ALA A 54 -2.98 -6.61 -2.09
CA ALA A 54 -4.13 -5.73 -1.97
C ALA A 54 -4.24 -4.89 -3.24
N ARG A 55 -5.37 -4.95 -3.91
CA ARG A 55 -5.57 -4.20 -5.14
C ARG A 55 -6.29 -2.92 -4.84
N ILE A 56 -5.71 -1.82 -5.22
CA ILE A 56 -6.29 -0.50 -5.06
C ILE A 56 -6.92 -0.09 -6.38
N ALA A 57 -8.17 0.31 -6.34
CA ALA A 57 -8.83 0.90 -7.49
C ALA A 57 -9.17 2.34 -7.14
N ASP A 58 -8.57 3.26 -7.84
CA ASP A 58 -8.79 4.68 -7.59
C ASP A 58 -9.96 5.17 -8.43
N SER A 59 -10.76 6.05 -7.89
CA SER A 59 -11.95 6.53 -8.59
C SER A 59 -11.64 7.32 -9.85
N SER A 60 -10.41 7.77 -10.03
CA SER A 60 -10.00 8.43 -11.27
C SER A 60 -9.66 7.43 -12.37
N GLY A 61 -9.58 6.14 -12.06
CA GLY A 61 -9.45 5.10 -13.07
C GLY A 61 -8.21 4.23 -13.02
N TRP A 62 -7.21 4.57 -12.25
CA TRP A 62 -6.03 3.70 -12.17
C TRP A 62 -6.23 2.58 -11.12
N THR A 63 -5.48 1.51 -11.32
CA THR A 63 -5.44 0.42 -10.34
C THR A 63 -3.99 0.05 -10.10
N ALA A 64 -3.72 -0.51 -8.94
CA ALA A 64 -2.39 -0.98 -8.60
C ALA A 64 -2.49 -2.11 -7.58
N ASP A 65 -1.53 -3.01 -7.61
CA ASP A 65 -1.46 -4.09 -6.64
C ASP A 65 -0.39 -3.76 -5.62
N ALA A 66 -0.76 -3.74 -4.36
CA ALA A 66 0.15 -3.48 -3.27
C ALA A 66 0.62 -4.78 -2.66
N HIS A 67 1.86 -4.80 -2.22
CA HIS A 67 2.44 -5.93 -1.54
C HIS A 67 3.12 -5.46 -0.25
N PRO A 68 3.21 -6.32 0.76
CA PRO A 68 3.88 -5.95 2.00
C PRO A 68 5.35 -5.61 1.78
N TRP A 69 5.79 -4.57 2.45
CA TRP A 69 7.18 -4.13 2.40
C TRP A 69 7.50 -3.45 3.73
N ASN A 70 8.35 -4.08 4.52
CA ASN A 70 8.72 -3.56 5.85
C ASN A 70 7.52 -3.19 6.73
N GLY A 71 6.51 -4.04 6.74
CA GLY A 71 5.33 -3.78 7.57
C GLY A 71 4.32 -2.82 6.97
N LEU A 72 4.60 -2.29 5.82
CA LEU A 72 3.72 -1.36 5.11
C LEU A 72 3.21 -2.04 3.84
N TRP A 73 2.25 -1.43 3.19
CA TRP A 73 1.81 -1.83 1.87
C TRP A 73 2.43 -0.88 0.86
N ARG A 74 3.10 -1.41 -0.14
CA ARG A 74 3.79 -0.61 -1.13
C ARG A 74 3.22 -0.88 -2.51
N PHE A 75 2.95 0.17 -3.26
CA PHE A 75 2.51 0.05 -4.64
C PHE A 75 2.98 1.25 -5.46
N VAL A 76 3.05 1.06 -6.76
CA VAL A 76 3.60 2.03 -7.68
C VAL A 76 2.60 2.28 -8.80
N VAL A 77 2.42 3.53 -9.16
CA VAL A 77 1.48 3.93 -10.19
C VAL A 77 2.15 4.92 -11.13
N ASP A 78 2.03 4.70 -12.42
CA ASP A 78 2.47 5.67 -13.40
C ASP A 78 1.29 6.58 -13.71
N LEU A 79 1.43 7.85 -13.45
CA LEU A 79 0.35 8.81 -13.64
C LEU A 79 0.76 9.89 -14.63
N PRO A 80 -0.15 10.32 -15.51
CA PRO A 80 0.18 11.37 -16.48
C PRO A 80 0.43 12.72 -15.80
N ASP A 81 -0.05 12.90 -14.59
CA ASP A 81 0.13 14.12 -13.83
C ASP A 81 0.85 13.85 -12.50
N GLY A 82 1.62 12.76 -12.45
CA GLY A 82 2.27 12.34 -11.21
C GLY A 82 3.36 13.28 -10.73
N THR A 83 3.90 14.13 -11.58
CA THR A 83 4.95 15.06 -11.20
C THR A 83 4.37 16.47 -11.18
N LYS A 84 4.52 17.15 -10.05
CA LYS A 84 4.10 18.55 -9.91
C LYS A 84 5.32 19.43 -10.05
N CYS A 85 5.29 20.30 -11.02
CA CYS A 85 6.40 21.19 -11.32
C CYS A 85 6.16 22.59 -10.77
N ASN A 86 7.25 23.30 -10.51
CA ASN A 86 7.17 24.68 -10.08
C ASN A 86 7.00 25.52 -11.35
N ASN A 87 5.86 26.18 -11.48
CA ASN A 87 5.53 27.05 -12.61
C ASN A 87 5.23 26.35 -13.95
N ASP A 88 5.55 25.09 -14.10
CA ASP A 88 5.34 24.39 -15.35
C ASP A 88 4.12 23.48 -15.34
N GLY A 89 3.34 23.47 -14.29
CA GLY A 89 2.17 22.62 -14.18
C GLY A 89 2.53 21.20 -13.78
N VAL A 90 2.05 20.23 -14.55
CA VAL A 90 2.24 18.82 -14.21
C VAL A 90 2.86 18.08 -15.38
N LEU A 91 3.59 17.03 -15.07
CA LEU A 91 4.21 16.13 -16.04
C LEU A 91 3.93 14.69 -15.60
N PRO A 92 4.12 13.73 -16.51
CA PRO A 92 4.02 12.32 -16.13
C PRO A 92 5.04 12.00 -15.04
N GLY A 93 4.69 11.10 -14.18
CA GLY A 93 5.61 10.64 -13.12
C GLY A 93 5.16 9.33 -12.55
N THR A 94 6.13 8.62 -11.97
CA THR A 94 5.90 7.38 -11.26
C THR A 94 5.76 7.70 -9.79
N VAL A 95 4.65 7.31 -9.20
CA VAL A 95 4.37 7.59 -7.79
C VAL A 95 4.46 6.30 -7.01
N THR A 96 5.27 6.28 -5.97
CA THR A 96 5.37 5.15 -5.07
C THR A 96 4.65 5.49 -3.78
N PHE A 97 3.68 4.65 -3.43
CA PHE A 97 2.91 4.80 -2.20
C PHE A 97 3.36 3.77 -1.18
N LYS A 98 3.40 4.16 0.08
CA LYS A 98 3.63 3.27 1.21
C LYS A 98 2.56 3.58 2.23
N VAL A 99 1.77 2.57 2.57
CA VAL A 99 0.61 2.73 3.44
C VAL A 99 0.76 1.89 4.68
N ASP A 100 0.54 2.50 5.84
CA ASP A 100 0.39 1.79 7.10
C ASP A 100 -1.10 1.60 7.32
N ALA A 101 -1.59 0.39 7.07
CA ALA A 101 -3.03 0.13 7.15
C ALA A 101 -3.56 0.20 8.59
N SER A 102 -2.73 -0.08 9.57
CA SER A 102 -3.17 -0.02 10.95
C SER A 102 -3.28 1.41 11.46
N ARG A 103 -2.41 2.29 10.99
CA ARG A 103 -2.45 3.69 11.39
C ARG A 103 -3.33 4.51 10.44
N GLN A 104 -3.67 3.93 9.31
CA GLN A 104 -4.45 4.61 8.28
C GLN A 104 -3.75 5.88 7.80
N ASP A 105 -2.49 5.76 7.50
CA ASP A 105 -1.71 6.86 6.94
C ASP A 105 -0.68 6.30 5.98
N GLY A 106 0.02 7.18 5.32
CA GLY A 106 1.04 6.75 4.38
C GLY A 106 1.85 7.90 3.85
N THR A 107 2.70 7.57 2.90
CA THR A 107 3.50 8.55 2.18
C THR A 107 3.49 8.22 0.71
N PHE A 108 3.72 9.22 -0.11
CA PHE A 108 3.99 8.97 -1.51
C PHE A 108 5.20 9.81 -1.95
N THR A 109 5.92 9.26 -2.93
CA THR A 109 7.10 9.90 -3.48
C THR A 109 6.96 9.83 -4.99
N THR A 110 7.29 10.91 -5.67
CA THR A 110 7.21 10.95 -7.12
C THR A 110 8.60 10.89 -7.71
N THR A 111 8.75 10.06 -8.74
CA THR A 111 9.98 10.04 -9.52
C THR A 111 9.61 10.30 -10.96
N ASN A 112 10.43 11.08 -11.63
CA ASN A 112 10.22 11.33 -13.03
C ASN A 112 11.51 11.03 -13.76
N PRO A 113 11.68 9.83 -14.22
CA PRO A 113 12.94 9.43 -14.84
C PRO A 113 13.17 9.98 -16.24
N ALA A 114 12.15 10.35 -16.94
CA ALA A 114 12.29 10.71 -18.34
C ALA A 114 12.20 12.21 -18.63
N ILE A 115 11.49 12.93 -17.83
CA ILE A 115 11.24 14.35 -18.09
C ILE A 115 11.47 15.11 -16.80
N SER A 116 12.17 16.22 -16.88
CA SER A 116 12.44 17.02 -15.71
C SER A 116 11.65 18.30 -15.76
N CYS A 117 11.24 18.77 -14.62
CA CYS A 117 10.61 20.08 -14.51
C CYS A 117 11.63 21.16 -14.80
N ARG A 118 11.29 22.08 -15.70
CA ARG A 118 12.19 23.14 -16.12
C ARG A 118 12.61 24.03 -14.95
N TRP A 119 11.70 24.30 -14.04
CA TRP A 119 11.98 25.16 -12.92
C TRP A 119 12.01 24.37 -11.60
N GLY A 120 12.21 23.08 -11.69
CA GLY A 120 12.24 22.20 -10.51
C GLY A 120 10.87 21.75 -10.08
N LEU A 121 10.84 20.91 -9.06
CA LEU A 121 9.60 20.38 -8.53
C LEU A 121 8.89 21.43 -7.68
N ALA A 122 7.58 21.31 -7.58
CA ALA A 122 6.80 22.14 -6.69
C ALA A 122 7.27 21.93 -5.24
N PRO A 123 7.13 22.90 -4.38
CA PRO A 123 7.56 22.78 -2.97
C PRO A 123 6.95 21.54 -2.32
N GLY A 124 7.79 20.76 -1.67
CA GLY A 124 7.34 19.56 -0.99
C GLY A 124 7.42 18.29 -1.83
N TYR A 125 7.47 18.40 -3.14
CA TYR A 125 7.44 17.19 -3.98
C TYR A 125 8.82 16.54 -4.16
N ALA A 126 9.86 17.14 -3.65
CA ALA A 126 11.18 16.52 -3.65
C ALA A 126 11.34 15.50 -2.53
N HIS A 127 10.40 15.44 -1.61
CA HIS A 127 10.46 14.57 -0.45
C HIS A 127 9.18 13.77 -0.32
N PRO A 128 9.16 12.70 0.48
CA PRO A 128 7.93 11.96 0.72
C PRO A 128 6.84 12.88 1.27
N ILE A 129 5.65 12.74 0.72
CA ILE A 129 4.51 13.55 1.13
C ILE A 129 3.59 12.66 1.96
N PHE A 130 3.19 13.16 3.13
CA PHE A 130 2.33 12.40 4.02
C PHE A 130 0.86 12.59 3.67
N PHE A 131 0.09 11.55 3.85
CA PHE A 131 -1.36 11.60 3.73
C PHE A 131 -1.99 10.67 4.75
N THR A 132 -3.27 10.88 5.00
CA THR A 132 -4.04 10.00 5.88
C THR A 132 -5.15 9.33 5.08
N LEU A 133 -5.65 8.22 5.61
CA LEU A 133 -6.76 7.52 5.01
C LEU A 133 -7.95 7.58 5.95
N THR A 134 -9.10 7.94 5.42
CA THR A 134 -10.34 7.90 6.19
C THR A 134 -11.17 6.77 5.62
N ARG A 135 -11.53 5.81 6.45
CA ARG A 135 -12.37 4.71 5.99
C ARG A 135 -13.80 5.20 5.89
N ILE A 136 -14.43 4.85 4.78
CA ILE A 136 -15.82 5.23 4.56
C ILE A 136 -16.75 4.09 4.94
#